data_c3de2cbcbe1e61bdd33e849395856c5f
#
_entry.id   c3de2cbcbe1e61bdd33e849395856c5f
#
_cell.length_a   1.000
_cell.length_b   1.000
_cell.length_c   1.000
_cell.angle_alpha   90.00
_cell.angle_beta   90.00
_cell.angle_gamma   90.00
#
_symmetry.space_group_name_H-M   'P 1'
#
loop_
_entity.id
_entity.type
_entity.pdbx_description
1 polymer ?
#
loop_
_entity_poly.entity_id
_entity_poly.type
_entity_poly.pdbx_seq_one_letter_code
_entity_poly.pdbx_strand_id
1 'polypeptide(L)'
;MNSWTTFKQELHSKLQSLLPSSPLGEGERLSHFRTHSARETVVMMLCALIIGAGSGVLAVSLNWGVHFLQESILFLPDLGQILMPALGAGLAVFMIRNLLRDPSGHGVPEVIHAVLHDARNLKKRMILSRFFGSLFTVGTGNSAGLEGPTVCIGAAWGAVVARWLNTNERRSKLLLGYGVAGAVAGIFNAPLTGLIFTLEIILGEWSVLTVLPSIIAAVTATEFSRVLMGNKITFTHEFEFFDPTSLVACVLLGILTGLVSIVFSRSLSWSEKKFNKVGSPWARAALGGAIIGGMAYLNPSVLGEGYNITQEFLAQMDQHTVDWVLLFILLKFIACCVTLGSGGVGGVFAPSLVLGSAVGMSFGLILGLTGWEGVAEPAAFALVGMAGMVTGVMHGPLTGVFLVMESTGGYSLILPLMLTASSAMVTSSFLEVGSVYTRNLIFKGDLVKRGSDQHLLRSLSRDFRDLLDHDFLAVRDSTLLGEFVEVFKKAHRNYFPVLEVDSDRCIGIVFLDDIRSYLFDTHLYNIVSMGSIMRSLPTISTNESIEEALDKFELSGAWALPVMDGKERFLGMLSKSTLFDHYRRELQITV
;
A
#
# COMPACT_ATOMS: atom_id res chain seq x y z
N MET A 1 23.68 -26.18 -18.96
CA MET A 1 22.43 -26.30 -18.18
C MET A 1 22.62 -26.92 -16.80
N ASN A 2 23.65 -27.73 -16.56
CA ASN A 2 23.86 -28.40 -15.25
C ASN A 2 24.49 -27.53 -14.15
N SER A 3 25.30 -26.51 -14.47
CA SER A 3 25.97 -25.68 -13.45
C SER A 3 25.00 -24.76 -12.66
N TRP A 4 23.95 -24.31 -13.30
CA TRP A 4 22.92 -23.44 -12.68
C TRP A 4 22.02 -24.20 -11.70
N THR A 5 21.69 -25.45 -12.01
CA THR A 5 20.91 -26.31 -11.12
C THR A 5 21.71 -26.71 -9.87
N THR A 6 23.00 -26.97 -10.03
CA THR A 6 23.91 -27.29 -8.91
C THR A 6 24.13 -26.08 -8.01
N PHE A 7 24.41 -24.90 -8.57
CA PHE A 7 24.51 -23.65 -7.81
C PHE A 7 23.23 -23.31 -7.04
N LYS A 8 22.07 -23.50 -7.69
CA LYS A 8 20.76 -23.30 -7.06
C LYS A 8 20.52 -24.25 -5.89
N GLN A 9 20.88 -25.53 -6.03
CA GLN A 9 20.75 -26.51 -4.96
C GLN A 9 21.71 -26.23 -3.80
N GLU A 10 22.93 -25.82 -4.09
CA GLU A 10 23.95 -25.50 -3.09
C GLU A 10 23.63 -24.21 -2.34
N LEU A 11 23.14 -23.17 -3.01
CA LEU A 11 22.66 -21.95 -2.40
C LEU A 11 21.40 -22.21 -1.55
N HIS A 12 20.47 -23.02 -2.06
CA HIS A 12 19.25 -23.41 -1.35
C HIS A 12 19.58 -24.23 -0.10
N SER A 13 20.47 -25.21 -0.18
CA SER A 13 20.89 -26.02 0.99
C SER A 13 21.64 -25.20 2.03
N LYS A 14 22.54 -24.30 1.62
CA LYS A 14 23.24 -23.39 2.52
C LYS A 14 22.30 -22.38 3.19
N LEU A 15 21.34 -21.82 2.46
CA LEU A 15 20.36 -20.90 3.07
C LEU A 15 19.34 -21.63 3.96
N GLN A 16 18.92 -22.84 3.61
CA GLN A 16 18.08 -23.68 4.47
C GLN A 16 18.79 -24.16 5.74
N SER A 17 20.07 -24.49 5.66
CA SER A 17 20.87 -24.87 6.84
C SER A 17 21.10 -23.72 7.82
N LEU A 18 20.88 -22.48 7.36
CA LEU A 18 20.88 -21.27 8.19
C LEU A 18 19.53 -21.02 8.88
N LEU A 19 18.47 -21.72 8.51
CA LEU A 19 17.13 -21.59 9.10
C LEU A 19 16.90 -22.76 10.09
N PRO A 20 16.59 -22.54 11.37
CA PRO A 20 16.47 -23.60 12.34
C PRO A 20 15.12 -24.35 12.29
N SER A 21 15.21 -25.64 12.56
CA SER A 21 14.09 -26.57 12.67
C SER A 21 14.10 -27.23 14.03
N SER A 22 13.40 -26.75 15.04
CA SER A 22 12.81 -27.48 16.18
C SER A 22 12.82 -26.75 17.55
N PRO A 23 11.95 -27.10 18.54
CA PRO A 23 11.74 -26.32 19.77
C PRO A 23 12.66 -26.77 20.90
N LEU A 24 13.16 -25.85 21.73
CA LEU A 24 14.10 -26.03 22.83
C LEU A 24 13.61 -25.42 24.17
N GLY A 25 14.21 -25.88 25.32
CA GLY A 25 13.81 -25.58 26.68
C GLY A 25 14.01 -24.15 27.23
N GLU A 26 13.44 -23.80 28.39
CA GLU A 26 13.24 -22.41 28.86
C GLU A 26 14.50 -21.60 29.20
N GLY A 27 15.56 -22.21 29.69
CA GLY A 27 16.82 -21.50 30.05
C GLY A 27 17.71 -21.20 28.82
N GLU A 28 17.66 -22.03 27.81
CA GLU A 28 18.33 -21.83 26.52
C GLU A 28 17.54 -20.88 25.60
N ARG A 29 16.27 -20.61 25.88
CA ARG A 29 15.40 -19.77 25.06
C ARG A 29 15.88 -18.34 24.92
N LEU A 30 16.45 -17.72 25.94
CA LEU A 30 16.89 -16.32 25.87
C LEU A 30 18.21 -16.13 25.08
N SER A 31 19.16 -17.04 25.18
CA SER A 31 20.37 -17.00 24.36
C SER A 31 20.07 -17.43 22.92
N HIS A 32 19.20 -18.42 22.73
CA HIS A 32 18.71 -18.83 21.42
C HIS A 32 17.85 -17.75 20.75
N PHE A 33 17.00 -17.03 21.49
CA PHE A 33 16.22 -15.92 20.94
C PHE A 33 17.09 -14.80 20.35
N ARG A 34 18.18 -14.43 21.03
CA ARG A 34 19.15 -13.43 20.54
C ARG A 34 19.92 -13.90 19.31
N THR A 35 20.43 -15.11 19.31
CA THR A 35 21.20 -15.66 18.18
C THR A 35 20.32 -15.99 16.99
N HIS A 36 19.07 -16.42 17.23
CA HIS A 36 18.08 -16.72 16.19
C HIS A 36 17.64 -15.46 15.45
N SER A 37 17.31 -14.41 16.19
CA SER A 37 16.93 -13.10 15.62
C SER A 37 18.06 -12.47 14.79
N ALA A 38 19.30 -12.53 15.29
CA ALA A 38 20.46 -11.99 14.56
C ALA A 38 20.74 -12.77 13.25
N ARG A 39 20.63 -14.10 13.30
CA ARG A 39 20.84 -14.97 12.13
C ARG A 39 19.76 -14.76 11.06
N GLU A 40 18.53 -14.60 11.46
CA GLU A 40 17.41 -14.29 10.57
C GLU A 40 17.64 -12.94 9.87
N THR A 41 18.03 -11.92 10.63
CA THR A 41 18.32 -10.60 10.09
C THR A 41 19.44 -10.64 9.04
N VAL A 42 20.52 -11.38 9.29
CA VAL A 42 21.64 -11.54 8.33
C VAL A 42 21.16 -12.22 7.03
N VAL A 43 20.35 -13.27 7.13
CA VAL A 43 19.79 -13.94 5.93
C VAL A 43 18.90 -12.99 5.13
N MET A 44 18.05 -12.21 5.80
CA MET A 44 17.21 -11.22 5.13
C MET A 44 18.03 -10.11 4.47
N MET A 45 19.14 -9.67 5.06
CA MET A 45 20.09 -8.72 4.45
C MET A 45 20.75 -9.28 3.19
N LEU A 46 21.18 -10.55 3.21
CA LEU A 46 21.73 -11.21 2.01
C LEU A 46 20.70 -11.34 0.89
N CYS A 47 19.45 -11.68 1.23
CA CYS A 47 18.35 -11.68 0.28
C CYS A 47 18.10 -10.28 -0.29
N ALA A 48 18.12 -9.25 0.56
CA ALA A 48 17.94 -7.85 0.15
C ALA A 48 19.01 -7.37 -0.84
N LEU A 49 20.26 -7.79 -0.64
CA LEU A 49 21.36 -7.49 -1.57
C LEU A 49 21.11 -8.11 -2.96
N ILE A 50 20.72 -9.38 -3.02
CA ILE A 50 20.42 -10.08 -4.29
C ILE A 50 19.19 -9.47 -4.97
N ILE A 51 18.15 -9.18 -4.18
CA ILE A 51 16.91 -8.59 -4.68
C ILE A 51 17.17 -7.17 -5.17
N GLY A 52 17.92 -6.36 -4.40
CA GLY A 52 18.29 -5.00 -4.76
C GLY A 52 19.09 -4.95 -6.07
N ALA A 53 20.11 -5.78 -6.21
CA ALA A 53 20.90 -5.89 -7.44
C ALA A 53 20.03 -6.23 -8.66
N GLY A 54 19.18 -7.25 -8.54
CA GLY A 54 18.25 -7.65 -9.61
C GLY A 54 17.22 -6.57 -9.94
N SER A 55 16.66 -5.91 -8.94
CA SER A 55 15.70 -4.81 -9.13
C SER A 55 16.35 -3.60 -9.79
N GLY A 56 17.58 -3.23 -9.38
CA GLY A 56 18.35 -2.15 -9.99
C GLY A 56 18.65 -2.41 -11.45
N VAL A 57 19.15 -3.60 -11.79
CA VAL A 57 19.42 -3.98 -13.20
C VAL A 57 18.14 -3.93 -14.04
N LEU A 58 17.01 -4.44 -13.54
CA LEU A 58 15.74 -4.41 -14.26
C LEU A 58 15.22 -2.98 -14.46
N ALA A 59 15.33 -2.11 -13.45
CA ALA A 59 14.93 -0.71 -13.52
C ALA A 59 15.77 0.05 -14.57
N VAL A 60 17.09 -0.10 -14.51
CA VAL A 60 18.03 0.51 -15.48
C VAL A 60 17.77 0.01 -16.89
N SER A 61 17.57 -1.30 -17.06
CA SER A 61 17.32 -1.90 -18.38
C SER A 61 16.03 -1.35 -19.00
N LEU A 62 14.97 -1.14 -18.18
CA LEU A 62 13.72 -0.54 -18.64
C LEU A 62 13.93 0.92 -19.04
N ASN A 63 14.57 1.71 -18.19
CA ASN A 63 14.85 3.13 -18.46
C ASN A 63 15.67 3.28 -19.74
N TRP A 64 16.76 2.54 -19.86
CA TRP A 64 17.60 2.56 -21.05
C TRP A 64 16.84 2.14 -22.34
N GLY A 65 16.03 1.08 -22.24
CA GLY A 65 15.19 0.64 -23.35
C GLY A 65 14.18 1.69 -23.81
N VAL A 66 13.55 2.40 -22.87
CA VAL A 66 12.60 3.49 -23.18
C VAL A 66 13.29 4.66 -23.85
N HIS A 67 14.42 5.12 -23.31
CA HIS A 67 15.19 6.22 -23.93
C HIS A 67 15.71 5.84 -25.33
N PHE A 68 16.24 4.63 -25.49
CA PHE A 68 16.67 4.14 -26.81
C PHE A 68 15.52 4.15 -27.82
N LEU A 69 14.33 3.74 -27.41
CA LEU A 69 13.17 3.74 -28.30
C LEU A 69 12.70 5.17 -28.61
N GLN A 70 12.66 6.08 -27.63
CA GLN A 70 12.33 7.48 -27.83
C GLN A 70 13.30 8.16 -28.79
N GLU A 71 14.62 7.99 -28.61
CA GLU A 71 15.63 8.54 -29.52
C GLU A 71 15.47 7.96 -30.94
N SER A 72 15.19 6.65 -31.07
CA SER A 72 14.98 6.02 -32.37
C SER A 72 13.78 6.59 -33.13
N ILE A 73 12.74 7.01 -32.40
CA ILE A 73 11.52 7.59 -33.00
C ILE A 73 11.78 8.99 -33.56
N LEU A 74 12.70 9.76 -32.96
CA LEU A 74 13.05 11.10 -33.45
C LEU A 74 13.63 11.10 -34.90
N PHE A 75 14.16 9.95 -35.34
CA PHE A 75 14.63 9.81 -36.73
C PHE A 75 13.50 9.53 -37.74
N LEU A 76 12.26 9.31 -37.28
CA LEU A 76 11.11 9.10 -38.15
C LEU A 76 10.58 10.43 -38.68
N PRO A 77 9.96 10.46 -39.88
CA PRO A 77 9.20 11.63 -40.36
C PRO A 77 8.09 12.02 -39.38
N ASP A 78 7.67 13.29 -39.37
CA ASP A 78 6.69 13.84 -38.45
C ASP A 78 5.41 13.00 -38.33
N LEU A 79 4.88 12.53 -39.47
CA LEU A 79 3.72 11.62 -39.49
C LEU A 79 4.00 10.32 -38.77
N GLY A 80 5.22 9.78 -38.86
CA GLY A 80 5.65 8.61 -38.14
C GLY A 80 5.65 8.83 -36.63
N GLN A 81 6.22 9.97 -36.18
CA GLN A 81 6.25 10.33 -34.74
C GLN A 81 4.84 10.49 -34.17
N ILE A 82 3.90 11.09 -34.92
CA ILE A 82 2.49 11.24 -34.51
C ILE A 82 1.77 9.88 -34.38
N LEU A 83 2.09 8.91 -35.22
CA LEU A 83 1.44 7.60 -35.22
C LEU A 83 2.03 6.63 -34.17
N MET A 84 3.27 6.86 -33.71
CA MET A 84 3.96 5.95 -32.79
C MET A 84 3.25 5.74 -31.47
N PRO A 85 2.64 6.73 -30.81
CA PRO A 85 1.87 6.51 -29.58
C PRO A 85 0.71 5.51 -29.76
N ALA A 86 0.01 5.56 -30.89
CA ALA A 86 -1.09 4.65 -31.22
C ALA A 86 -0.59 3.22 -31.45
N LEU A 87 0.48 3.08 -32.23
CA LEU A 87 1.11 1.78 -32.52
C LEU A 87 1.70 1.14 -31.28
N GLY A 88 2.41 1.92 -30.44
CA GLY A 88 3.02 1.44 -29.22
C GLY A 88 2.00 1.01 -28.17
N ALA A 89 0.92 1.79 -27.96
CA ALA A 89 -0.16 1.40 -27.06
C ALA A 89 -0.86 0.10 -27.53
N GLY A 90 -1.11 -0.01 -28.85
CA GLY A 90 -1.66 -1.23 -29.45
C GLY A 90 -0.74 -2.45 -29.24
N LEU A 91 0.58 -2.29 -29.49
CA LEU A 91 1.58 -3.33 -29.32
C LEU A 91 1.72 -3.75 -27.83
N ALA A 92 1.71 -2.79 -26.91
CA ALA A 92 1.73 -3.06 -25.48
C ALA A 92 0.56 -3.95 -25.05
N VAL A 93 -0.67 -3.60 -25.45
CA VAL A 93 -1.87 -4.40 -25.16
C VAL A 93 -1.79 -5.79 -25.80
N PHE A 94 -1.25 -5.90 -27.03
CA PHE A 94 -1.02 -7.18 -27.68
C PHE A 94 -0.06 -8.07 -26.89
N MET A 95 1.08 -7.55 -26.53
CA MET A 95 2.09 -8.27 -25.77
C MET A 95 1.52 -8.81 -24.46
N ILE A 96 0.82 -7.96 -23.72
CA ILE A 96 0.30 -8.32 -22.39
C ILE A 96 -0.80 -9.38 -22.49
N ARG A 97 -1.78 -9.20 -23.38
CA ARG A 97 -2.96 -10.08 -23.43
C ARG A 97 -2.74 -11.36 -24.20
N ASN A 98 -2.09 -11.29 -25.34
CA ASN A 98 -2.00 -12.42 -26.27
C ASN A 98 -0.72 -13.24 -26.05
N LEU A 99 0.43 -12.58 -25.87
CA LEU A 99 1.70 -13.25 -25.75
C LEU A 99 1.99 -13.68 -24.30
N LEU A 100 1.90 -12.74 -23.37
CA LEU A 100 2.22 -12.97 -21.96
C LEU A 100 1.02 -13.49 -21.16
N ARG A 101 -0.19 -13.35 -21.68
CA ARG A 101 -1.45 -13.78 -21.05
C ARG A 101 -1.55 -13.32 -19.60
N ASP A 102 -1.21 -12.06 -19.37
CA ASP A 102 -1.23 -11.41 -18.06
C ASP A 102 -2.23 -10.25 -18.09
N PRO A 103 -3.53 -10.53 -17.91
CA PRO A 103 -4.58 -9.51 -17.89
C PRO A 103 -4.57 -8.69 -16.58
N SER A 104 -3.58 -8.93 -15.71
CA SER A 104 -3.49 -8.28 -14.41
C SER A 104 -3.50 -6.76 -14.55
N GLY A 105 -4.14 -6.15 -13.57
CA GLY A 105 -4.59 -4.77 -13.55
C GLY A 105 -3.51 -3.68 -13.48
N HIS A 106 -3.80 -2.61 -12.74
CA HIS A 106 -3.17 -1.31 -12.89
C HIS A 106 -1.95 -1.05 -11.99
N GLY A 107 -0.98 -1.97 -11.96
CA GLY A 107 0.33 -1.62 -11.38
C GLY A 107 0.41 -1.66 -9.85
N VAL A 108 0.77 -0.54 -9.20
CA VAL A 108 1.01 -0.45 -7.75
C VAL A 108 -0.15 -0.95 -6.88
N PRO A 109 -1.43 -0.71 -7.19
CA PRO A 109 -2.55 -1.29 -6.44
C PRO A 109 -2.53 -2.81 -6.35
N GLU A 110 -2.03 -3.49 -7.37
CA GLU A 110 -1.90 -4.96 -7.40
C GLU A 110 -0.79 -5.44 -6.45
N VAL A 111 0.29 -4.68 -6.35
CA VAL A 111 1.37 -4.94 -5.38
C VAL A 111 0.85 -4.78 -3.95
N ILE A 112 0.12 -3.70 -3.66
CA ILE A 112 -0.50 -3.47 -2.35
C ILE A 112 -1.48 -4.60 -2.00
N HIS A 113 -2.33 -5.00 -2.95
CA HIS A 113 -3.25 -6.13 -2.76
C HIS A 113 -2.51 -7.43 -2.45
N ALA A 114 -1.39 -7.71 -3.14
CA ALA A 114 -0.57 -8.89 -2.87
C ALA A 114 0.07 -8.86 -1.48
N VAL A 115 0.52 -7.70 -1.00
CA VAL A 115 1.04 -7.51 0.37
C VAL A 115 -0.04 -7.80 1.41
N LEU A 116 -1.28 -7.43 1.14
CA LEU A 116 -2.40 -7.62 2.08
C LEU A 116 -2.87 -9.09 2.17
N HIS A 117 -2.89 -9.82 1.05
CA HIS A 117 -3.49 -11.15 0.96
C HIS A 117 -2.44 -12.28 0.87
N ASP A 118 -1.64 -12.32 -0.19
CA ASP A 118 -0.57 -13.30 -0.35
C ASP A 118 0.51 -12.80 -1.32
N ALA A 119 1.64 -12.40 -0.77
CA ALA A 119 2.79 -11.89 -1.52
C ALA A 119 3.40 -12.94 -2.48
N ARG A 120 3.19 -14.25 -2.24
CA ARG A 120 3.71 -15.33 -3.11
C ARG A 120 2.92 -15.48 -4.40
N ASN A 121 1.68 -15.01 -4.44
CA ASN A 121 0.81 -15.12 -5.61
C ASN A 121 1.15 -14.16 -6.74
N LEU A 122 2.05 -13.18 -6.53
CA LEU A 122 2.51 -12.31 -7.60
C LEU A 122 3.19 -13.13 -8.70
N LYS A 123 2.62 -13.07 -9.91
CA LYS A 123 3.06 -13.90 -11.03
C LYS A 123 4.41 -13.44 -11.57
N LYS A 124 5.33 -14.37 -11.83
CA LYS A 124 6.62 -14.04 -12.48
C LYS A 124 6.45 -13.40 -13.88
N ARG A 125 5.33 -13.67 -14.56
CA ARG A 125 5.00 -13.04 -15.86
C ARG A 125 4.82 -11.53 -15.76
N MET A 126 4.49 -11.01 -14.58
CA MET A 126 4.34 -9.59 -14.33
C MET A 126 5.64 -8.81 -14.62
N ILE A 127 6.81 -9.40 -14.39
CA ILE A 127 8.10 -8.79 -14.74
C ILE A 127 8.13 -8.43 -16.23
N LEU A 128 7.86 -9.41 -17.10
CA LEU A 128 7.90 -9.21 -18.54
C LEU A 128 6.72 -8.36 -19.04
N SER A 129 5.52 -8.55 -18.49
CA SER A 129 4.34 -7.81 -18.93
C SER A 129 4.45 -6.32 -18.62
N ARG A 130 4.98 -5.96 -17.45
CA ARG A 130 5.22 -4.56 -17.10
C ARG A 130 6.41 -3.97 -17.83
N PHE A 131 7.49 -4.74 -18.01
CA PHE A 131 8.67 -4.31 -18.75
C PHE A 131 8.30 -3.95 -20.21
N PHE A 132 7.79 -4.89 -20.98
CA PHE A 132 7.46 -4.65 -22.40
C PHE A 132 6.24 -3.74 -22.55
N GLY A 133 5.26 -3.83 -21.64
CA GLY A 133 4.10 -2.96 -21.67
C GLY A 133 4.47 -1.49 -21.53
N SER A 134 5.31 -1.13 -20.56
CA SER A 134 5.77 0.25 -20.39
C SER A 134 6.79 0.68 -21.42
N LEU A 135 7.68 -0.22 -21.84
CA LEU A 135 8.62 0.03 -22.93
C LEU A 135 7.89 0.50 -24.19
N PHE A 136 6.85 -0.21 -24.63
CA PHE A 136 6.09 0.15 -25.81
C PHE A 136 5.08 1.29 -25.56
N THR A 137 4.54 1.46 -24.35
CA THR A 137 3.65 2.59 -24.07
C THR A 137 4.45 3.89 -23.95
N VAL A 138 5.36 3.99 -23.00
CA VAL A 138 6.08 5.23 -22.69
C VAL A 138 7.18 5.50 -23.71
N GLY A 139 7.89 4.47 -24.15
CA GLY A 139 8.94 4.58 -25.15
C GLY A 139 8.46 5.06 -26.52
N THR A 140 7.18 4.88 -26.85
CA THR A 140 6.59 5.43 -28.08
C THR A 140 5.93 6.80 -27.90
N GLY A 141 6.10 7.43 -26.75
CA GLY A 141 5.66 8.81 -26.50
C GLY A 141 4.33 8.94 -25.77
N ASN A 142 3.65 7.86 -25.37
CA ASN A 142 2.47 7.99 -24.52
C ASN A 142 2.82 8.61 -23.15
N SER A 143 1.95 9.47 -22.62
CA SER A 143 2.20 10.28 -21.44
C SER A 143 1.96 9.50 -20.14
N ALA A 144 3.01 8.88 -19.60
CA ALA A 144 2.96 8.16 -18.33
C ALA A 144 4.38 7.97 -17.76
N GLY A 145 4.49 7.60 -16.48
CA GLY A 145 5.76 7.31 -15.81
C GLY A 145 6.18 5.85 -15.88
N LEU A 146 7.47 5.60 -15.69
CA LEU A 146 8.05 4.25 -15.63
C LEU A 146 8.02 3.66 -14.21
N GLU A 147 7.80 4.45 -13.18
CA GLU A 147 7.96 4.07 -11.79
C GLU A 147 6.93 3.03 -11.35
N GLY A 148 5.65 3.21 -11.76
CA GLY A 148 4.61 2.22 -11.46
C GLY A 148 4.94 0.82 -11.98
N PRO A 149 5.25 0.67 -13.28
CA PRO A 149 5.76 -0.58 -13.83
C PRO A 149 7.00 -1.11 -13.12
N THR A 150 7.97 -0.24 -12.82
CA THR A 150 9.22 -0.63 -12.14
C THR A 150 8.96 -1.16 -10.72
N VAL A 151 8.06 -0.54 -9.96
CA VAL A 151 7.58 -1.05 -8.66
C VAL A 151 7.03 -2.47 -8.80
N CYS A 152 6.20 -2.71 -9.81
CA CYS A 152 5.63 -4.04 -10.06
C CYS A 152 6.70 -5.08 -10.44
N ILE A 153 7.66 -4.68 -11.25
CA ILE A 153 8.79 -5.53 -11.66
C ILE A 153 9.62 -5.92 -10.43
N GLY A 154 10.00 -4.96 -9.58
CA GLY A 154 10.75 -5.20 -8.36
C GLY A 154 9.99 -6.07 -7.36
N ALA A 155 8.70 -5.77 -7.12
CA ALA A 155 7.84 -6.58 -6.28
C ALA A 155 7.75 -8.04 -6.77
N ALA A 156 7.53 -8.24 -8.07
CA ALA A 156 7.47 -9.56 -8.66
C ALA A 156 8.81 -10.31 -8.60
N TRP A 157 9.95 -9.59 -8.72
CA TRP A 157 11.28 -10.14 -8.51
C TRP A 157 11.48 -10.60 -7.07
N GLY A 158 11.14 -9.78 -6.08
CA GLY A 158 11.15 -10.18 -4.67
C GLY A 158 10.29 -11.40 -4.38
N ALA A 159 9.08 -11.47 -4.96
CA ALA A 159 8.20 -12.63 -4.87
C ALA A 159 8.77 -13.87 -5.55
N VAL A 160 9.54 -13.75 -6.65
CA VAL A 160 10.26 -14.88 -7.28
C VAL A 160 11.31 -15.44 -6.32
N VAL A 161 12.11 -14.56 -5.69
CA VAL A 161 13.12 -14.98 -4.69
C VAL A 161 12.45 -15.64 -3.49
N ALA A 162 11.34 -15.09 -3.00
CA ALA A 162 10.55 -15.67 -1.89
C ALA A 162 10.10 -17.10 -2.20
N ARG A 163 9.61 -17.36 -3.42
CA ARG A 163 9.24 -18.71 -3.87
C ARG A 163 10.45 -19.63 -4.02
N TRP A 164 11.59 -19.12 -4.48
CA TRP A 164 12.83 -19.93 -4.57
C TRP A 164 13.32 -20.40 -3.21
N LEU A 165 13.16 -19.56 -2.20
CA LEU A 165 13.57 -19.85 -0.82
C LEU A 165 12.48 -20.58 -0.03
N ASN A 166 11.29 -20.78 -0.61
CA ASN A 166 10.12 -21.37 0.06
C ASN A 166 9.80 -20.72 1.41
N THR A 167 9.82 -19.39 1.45
CA THR A 167 9.61 -18.61 2.66
C THR A 167 8.15 -18.62 3.09
N ASN A 168 7.88 -18.37 4.39
CA ASN A 168 6.54 -18.16 4.90
C ASN A 168 5.95 -16.82 4.39
N GLU A 169 4.66 -16.60 4.63
CA GLU A 169 3.94 -15.43 4.13
C GLU A 169 4.56 -14.10 4.60
N ARG A 170 4.88 -13.98 5.89
CA ARG A 170 5.50 -12.77 6.46
C ARG A 170 6.83 -12.43 5.78
N ARG A 171 7.73 -13.41 5.63
CA ARG A 171 9.01 -13.20 4.94
C ARG A 171 8.81 -12.88 3.46
N SER A 172 7.81 -13.49 2.82
CA SER A 172 7.49 -13.20 1.42
C SER A 172 7.04 -11.75 1.21
N LYS A 173 6.26 -11.18 2.14
CA LYS A 173 5.88 -9.75 2.14
C LYS A 173 7.12 -8.86 2.24
N LEU A 174 8.06 -9.20 3.14
CA LEU A 174 9.31 -8.43 3.29
C LEU A 174 10.18 -8.49 2.04
N LEU A 175 10.38 -9.68 1.47
CA LEU A 175 11.19 -9.85 0.24
C LEU A 175 10.59 -9.12 -0.96
N LEU A 176 9.26 -9.10 -1.07
CA LEU A 176 8.54 -8.29 -2.05
C LEU A 176 8.84 -6.80 -1.83
N GLY A 177 8.76 -6.32 -0.58
CA GLY A 177 9.10 -4.94 -0.21
C GLY A 177 10.54 -4.57 -0.58
N TYR A 178 11.52 -5.44 -0.32
CA TYR A 178 12.92 -5.18 -0.72
C TYR A 178 13.07 -5.02 -2.23
N GLY A 179 12.27 -5.77 -3.01
CA GLY A 179 12.20 -5.63 -4.46
C GLY A 179 11.67 -4.25 -4.88
N VAL A 180 10.63 -3.76 -4.19
CA VAL A 180 10.10 -2.41 -4.42
C VAL A 180 11.12 -1.33 -4.05
N ALA A 181 11.75 -1.45 -2.87
CA ALA A 181 12.78 -0.49 -2.42
C ALA A 181 13.92 -0.37 -3.43
N GLY A 182 14.44 -1.51 -3.90
CA GLY A 182 15.49 -1.52 -4.93
C GLY A 182 15.02 -0.97 -6.27
N ALA A 183 13.80 -1.27 -6.70
CA ALA A 183 13.27 -0.81 -7.97
C ALA A 183 13.08 0.71 -8.01
N VAL A 184 12.48 1.29 -6.97
CA VAL A 184 12.29 2.75 -6.86
C VAL A 184 13.63 3.47 -6.70
N ALA A 185 14.52 2.93 -5.85
CA ALA A 185 15.86 3.48 -5.66
C ALA A 185 16.68 3.48 -6.96
N GLY A 186 16.58 2.39 -7.74
CA GLY A 186 17.31 2.23 -9.00
C GLY A 186 16.80 3.14 -10.12
N ILE A 187 15.49 3.37 -10.25
CA ILE A 187 14.93 4.20 -11.31
C ILE A 187 15.21 5.69 -11.08
N PHE A 188 15.16 6.15 -9.82
CA PHE A 188 15.37 7.55 -9.46
C PHE A 188 16.80 7.90 -9.05
N ASN A 189 17.68 6.92 -8.91
CA ASN A 189 19.01 7.10 -8.28
C ASN A 189 18.90 7.67 -6.84
N ALA A 190 17.85 7.29 -6.11
CA ALA A 190 17.39 7.89 -4.86
C ALA A 190 17.11 6.80 -3.80
N PRO A 191 18.13 6.39 -3.01
CA PRO A 191 18.00 5.26 -2.08
C PRO A 191 17.05 5.53 -0.90
N LEU A 192 17.01 6.75 -0.34
CA LEU A 192 16.07 7.10 0.74
C LEU A 192 14.63 7.08 0.23
N THR A 193 14.40 7.59 -0.97
CA THR A 193 13.09 7.56 -1.62
C THR A 193 12.58 6.12 -1.79
N GLY A 194 13.44 5.22 -2.28
CA GLY A 194 13.08 3.80 -2.44
C GLY A 194 12.72 3.13 -1.12
N LEU A 195 13.50 3.39 -0.08
CA LEU A 195 13.22 2.93 1.29
C LEU A 195 11.86 3.45 1.76
N ILE A 196 11.68 4.78 1.75
CA ILE A 196 10.52 5.43 2.35
C ILE A 196 9.24 5.09 1.58
N PHE A 197 9.27 5.10 0.24
CA PHE A 197 8.14 4.66 -0.59
C PHE A 197 7.68 3.25 -0.21
N THR A 198 8.62 2.34 0.00
CA THR A 198 8.30 0.97 0.39
C THR A 198 7.65 0.90 1.76
N LEU A 199 8.17 1.62 2.74
CA LEU A 199 7.64 1.60 4.10
C LEU A 199 6.32 2.36 4.23
N GLU A 200 6.20 3.52 3.56
CA GLU A 200 5.04 4.41 3.69
C GLU A 200 3.85 3.96 2.85
N ILE A 201 4.09 3.54 1.59
CA ILE A 201 3.01 3.28 0.63
C ILE A 201 2.73 1.80 0.45
N ILE A 202 3.75 0.94 0.43
CA ILE A 202 3.59 -0.48 0.08
C ILE A 202 3.36 -1.35 1.32
N LEU A 203 4.30 -1.37 2.27
CA LEU A 203 4.24 -2.25 3.44
C LEU A 203 3.40 -1.65 4.56
N GLY A 204 3.54 -0.34 4.77
CA GLY A 204 2.89 0.36 5.86
C GLY A 204 3.39 0.00 7.25
N GLU A 205 4.54 -0.63 7.34
CA GLU A 205 5.14 -1.13 8.56
C GLU A 205 6.56 -0.60 8.72
N TRP A 206 6.90 -0.15 9.94
CA TRP A 206 8.21 0.37 10.32
C TRP A 206 8.81 -0.53 11.40
N SER A 207 9.54 -1.55 11.01
CA SER A 207 10.23 -2.45 11.94
C SER A 207 11.71 -2.61 11.55
N VAL A 208 12.54 -3.10 12.47
CA VAL A 208 13.97 -3.34 12.18
C VAL A 208 14.14 -4.34 11.02
N LEU A 209 13.27 -5.34 10.92
CA LEU A 209 13.29 -6.36 9.87
C LEU A 209 12.81 -5.82 8.51
N THR A 210 12.01 -4.76 8.49
CA THR A 210 11.62 -4.08 7.25
C THR A 210 12.64 -3.03 6.84
N VAL A 211 13.09 -2.19 7.76
CA VAL A 211 13.93 -1.01 7.48
C VAL A 211 15.34 -1.40 7.04
N LEU A 212 16.08 -2.19 7.86
CA LEU A 212 17.49 -2.46 7.58
C LEU A 212 17.73 -3.20 6.26
N PRO A 213 17.01 -4.30 5.94
CA PRO A 213 17.22 -4.94 4.65
C PRO A 213 16.71 -4.10 3.46
N SER A 214 15.66 -3.27 3.65
CA SER A 214 15.21 -2.34 2.60
C SER A 214 16.26 -1.29 2.27
N ILE A 215 17.01 -0.78 3.27
CA ILE A 215 18.17 0.10 3.04
C ILE A 215 19.19 -0.61 2.15
N ILE A 216 19.56 -1.86 2.48
CA ILE A 216 20.53 -2.64 1.70
C ILE A 216 20.05 -2.82 0.26
N ALA A 217 18.78 -3.18 0.07
CA ALA A 217 18.20 -3.35 -1.26
C ALA A 217 18.22 -2.04 -2.07
N ALA A 218 17.81 -0.93 -1.44
CA ALA A 218 17.79 0.39 -2.06
C ALA A 218 19.21 0.87 -2.44
N VAL A 219 20.16 0.80 -1.51
CA VAL A 219 21.56 1.20 -1.75
C VAL A 219 22.19 0.34 -2.83
N THR A 220 22.02 -0.99 -2.76
CA THR A 220 22.55 -1.90 -3.79
C THR A 220 22.01 -1.57 -5.17
N ALA A 221 20.69 -1.35 -5.29
CA ALA A 221 20.07 -1.02 -6.57
C ALA A 221 20.56 0.34 -7.10
N THR A 222 20.70 1.33 -6.22
CA THR A 222 21.23 2.66 -6.58
C THR A 222 22.66 2.56 -7.09
N GLU A 223 23.53 1.79 -6.43
CA GLU A 223 24.91 1.63 -6.88
C GLU A 223 24.98 0.92 -8.25
N PHE A 224 24.15 -0.10 -8.50
CA PHE A 224 24.03 -0.68 -9.85
C PHE A 224 23.56 0.36 -10.87
N SER A 225 22.58 1.20 -10.51
CA SER A 225 22.11 2.28 -11.39
C SER A 225 23.23 3.28 -11.69
N ARG A 226 23.99 3.71 -10.68
CA ARG A 226 25.13 4.64 -10.83
C ARG A 226 26.25 4.09 -11.71
N VAL A 227 26.58 2.83 -11.55
CA VAL A 227 27.60 2.18 -12.38
C VAL A 227 27.18 2.11 -13.85
N LEU A 228 25.90 1.89 -14.13
CA LEU A 228 25.39 1.68 -15.49
C LEU A 228 24.98 2.99 -16.19
N MET A 229 24.43 3.96 -15.46
CA MET A 229 23.90 5.22 -16.02
C MET A 229 24.63 6.48 -15.57
N GLY A 230 25.56 6.35 -14.62
CA GLY A 230 26.25 7.47 -14.00
C GLY A 230 25.47 8.07 -12.83
N ASN A 231 26.19 8.84 -12.00
CA ASN A 231 25.60 9.53 -10.84
C ASN A 231 25.09 10.91 -11.25
N LYS A 232 23.98 10.97 -11.99
CA LYS A 232 23.37 12.23 -12.41
C LYS A 232 22.27 12.64 -11.43
N ILE A 233 22.32 13.90 -10.99
CA ILE A 233 21.23 14.57 -10.28
C ILE A 233 20.22 15.01 -11.32
N THR A 234 18.95 14.69 -11.13
CA THR A 234 17.91 14.90 -12.16
C THR A 234 17.54 16.37 -12.28
N PHE A 235 17.48 17.10 -11.16
CA PHE A 235 17.04 18.49 -11.11
C PHE A 235 18.07 19.33 -10.36
N THR A 236 19.08 19.82 -11.07
CA THR A 236 20.12 20.69 -10.48
C THR A 236 19.68 22.13 -10.49
N HIS A 237 19.59 22.74 -9.33
CA HIS A 237 19.40 24.18 -9.18
C HIS A 237 19.96 24.65 -7.84
N GLU A 238 20.67 25.80 -7.82
CA GLU A 238 21.14 26.43 -6.59
C GLU A 238 20.05 27.37 -6.09
N PHE A 239 19.62 27.20 -4.86
CA PHE A 239 18.57 28.00 -4.24
C PHE A 239 19.12 28.93 -3.17
N GLU A 240 18.63 30.15 -3.17
CA GLU A 240 18.73 31.05 -2.03
C GLU A 240 17.79 30.60 -0.91
N PHE A 241 18.07 31.01 0.33
CA PHE A 241 17.26 30.65 1.49
C PHE A 241 15.82 31.18 1.34
N PHE A 242 14.85 30.36 1.68
CA PHE A 242 13.45 30.76 1.75
C PHE A 242 13.22 31.71 2.94
N ASP A 243 12.76 32.92 2.66
CA ASP A 243 12.31 33.84 3.69
C ASP A 243 11.05 33.29 4.39
N PRO A 244 10.76 33.71 5.64
CA PRO A 244 9.55 33.30 6.36
C PRO A 244 8.24 33.57 5.62
N THR A 245 8.21 34.62 4.80
CA THR A 245 7.06 34.96 3.92
C THR A 245 6.83 33.90 2.83
N SER A 246 7.90 33.36 2.24
CA SER A 246 7.85 32.27 1.26
C SER A 246 7.34 30.96 1.88
N LEU A 247 7.56 30.72 3.18
CA LEU A 247 7.02 29.54 3.86
C LEU A 247 5.49 29.55 3.94
N VAL A 248 4.88 30.73 4.10
CA VAL A 248 3.41 30.88 4.03
C VAL A 248 2.91 30.56 2.61
N ALA A 249 3.62 31.05 1.58
CA ALA A 249 3.30 30.71 0.20
C ALA A 249 3.39 29.19 -0.07
N CYS A 250 4.33 28.48 0.55
CA CYS A 250 4.43 27.01 0.46
C CYS A 250 3.20 26.28 1.03
N VAL A 251 2.60 26.77 2.12
CA VAL A 251 1.34 26.22 2.65
C VAL A 251 0.20 26.42 1.64
N LEU A 252 0.09 27.60 1.04
CA LEU A 252 -0.93 27.88 0.00
C LEU A 252 -0.72 27.01 -1.24
N LEU A 253 0.53 26.86 -1.67
CA LEU A 253 0.88 25.94 -2.76
C LEU A 253 0.51 24.50 -2.43
N GLY A 254 0.71 24.06 -1.19
CA GLY A 254 0.32 22.73 -0.76
C GLY A 254 -1.21 22.52 -0.82
N ILE A 255 -2.00 23.50 -0.41
CA ILE A 255 -3.46 23.45 -0.56
C ILE A 255 -3.83 23.37 -2.05
N LEU A 256 -3.21 24.19 -2.90
CA LEU A 256 -3.45 24.19 -4.34
C LEU A 256 -3.10 22.84 -4.99
N THR A 257 -1.89 22.31 -4.73
CA THR A 257 -1.46 21.01 -5.27
C THR A 257 -2.31 19.87 -4.73
N GLY A 258 -2.75 19.94 -3.47
CA GLY A 258 -3.72 19.00 -2.88
C GLY A 258 -5.05 19.00 -3.64
N LEU A 259 -5.61 20.16 -3.97
CA LEU A 259 -6.83 20.27 -4.78
C LEU A 259 -6.63 19.73 -6.20
N VAL A 260 -5.53 20.11 -6.87
CA VAL A 260 -5.21 19.62 -8.22
C VAL A 260 -5.03 18.10 -8.23
N SER A 261 -4.42 17.52 -7.19
CA SER A 261 -4.24 16.07 -7.06
C SER A 261 -5.56 15.30 -6.98
N ILE A 262 -6.56 15.87 -6.30
CA ILE A 262 -7.92 15.31 -6.22
C ILE A 262 -8.59 15.32 -7.60
N VAL A 263 -8.53 16.46 -8.28
CA VAL A 263 -9.08 16.58 -9.63
C VAL A 263 -8.40 15.59 -10.58
N PHE A 264 -7.07 15.44 -10.50
CA PHE A 264 -6.32 14.47 -11.29
C PHE A 264 -6.75 13.03 -11.02
N SER A 265 -6.82 12.62 -9.76
CA SER A 265 -7.20 11.25 -9.35
C SER A 265 -8.63 10.89 -9.77
N ARG A 266 -9.57 11.85 -9.66
CA ARG A 266 -10.96 11.69 -10.11
C ARG A 266 -11.07 11.61 -11.63
N SER A 267 -10.35 12.46 -12.34
CA SER A 267 -10.34 12.49 -13.79
C SER A 267 -9.73 11.23 -14.40
N LEU A 268 -8.67 10.69 -13.77
CA LEU A 268 -8.10 9.41 -14.16
C LEU A 268 -9.12 8.28 -14.05
N SER A 269 -9.81 8.17 -12.92
CA SER A 269 -10.85 7.17 -12.71
C SER A 269 -12.05 7.35 -13.66
N TRP A 270 -12.39 8.60 -13.98
CA TRP A 270 -13.43 8.91 -14.95
C TRP A 270 -13.02 8.51 -16.38
N SER A 271 -11.79 8.83 -16.78
CA SER A 271 -11.20 8.45 -18.07
C SER A 271 -11.23 6.93 -18.25
N GLU A 272 -10.77 6.18 -17.26
CA GLU A 272 -10.81 4.70 -17.25
C GLU A 272 -12.24 4.17 -17.46
N LYS A 273 -13.22 4.70 -16.72
CA LYS A 273 -14.63 4.30 -16.88
C LYS A 273 -15.17 4.63 -18.27
N LYS A 274 -14.75 5.74 -18.87
CA LYS A 274 -15.17 6.13 -20.23
C LYS A 274 -14.57 5.22 -21.29
N PHE A 275 -13.25 5.01 -21.25
CA PHE A 275 -12.57 4.13 -22.19
C PHE A 275 -13.00 2.66 -22.04
N ASN A 276 -13.38 2.19 -20.86
CA ASN A 276 -13.91 0.84 -20.65
C ASN A 276 -15.24 0.57 -21.40
N LYS A 277 -15.95 1.60 -21.84
CA LYS A 277 -17.14 1.44 -22.70
C LYS A 277 -16.77 1.02 -24.13
N VAL A 278 -15.54 1.25 -24.57
CA VAL A 278 -15.02 0.74 -25.85
C VAL A 278 -14.68 -0.74 -25.64
N GLY A 279 -15.47 -1.62 -26.23
CA GLY A 279 -15.44 -3.06 -25.95
C GLY A 279 -14.13 -3.76 -26.30
N SER A 280 -13.40 -3.28 -27.34
CA SER A 280 -12.13 -3.85 -27.76
C SER A 280 -10.95 -3.16 -27.03
N PRO A 281 -10.13 -3.90 -26.26
CA PRO A 281 -8.94 -3.34 -25.61
C PRO A 281 -7.93 -2.73 -26.61
N TRP A 282 -7.85 -3.29 -27.80
CA TRP A 282 -7.00 -2.80 -28.90
C TRP A 282 -7.47 -1.47 -29.43
N ALA A 283 -8.77 -1.36 -29.76
CA ALA A 283 -9.36 -0.14 -30.27
C ALA A 283 -9.25 0.97 -29.23
N ARG A 284 -9.41 0.63 -27.95
CA ARG A 284 -9.26 1.54 -26.82
C ARG A 284 -7.84 2.11 -26.73
N ALA A 285 -6.82 1.24 -26.78
CA ALA A 285 -5.42 1.63 -26.71
C ALA A 285 -5.00 2.44 -27.94
N ALA A 286 -5.40 2.02 -29.14
CA ALA A 286 -5.12 2.73 -30.38
C ALA A 286 -5.79 4.12 -30.39
N LEU A 287 -7.04 4.23 -29.94
CA LEU A 287 -7.74 5.51 -29.83
C LEU A 287 -7.04 6.46 -28.84
N GLY A 288 -6.65 5.95 -27.66
CA GLY A 288 -5.88 6.73 -26.69
C GLY A 288 -4.57 7.24 -27.28
N GLY A 289 -3.79 6.34 -27.87
CA GLY A 289 -2.52 6.72 -28.51
C GLY A 289 -2.68 7.68 -29.69
N ALA A 290 -3.75 7.57 -30.49
CA ALA A 290 -4.05 8.52 -31.57
C ALA A 290 -4.37 9.92 -31.02
N ILE A 291 -5.11 10.01 -29.90
CA ILE A 291 -5.35 11.30 -29.23
C ILE A 291 -4.03 11.91 -28.76
N ILE A 292 -3.13 11.11 -28.16
CA ILE A 292 -1.81 11.58 -27.72
C ILE A 292 -0.96 12.05 -28.90
N GLY A 293 -0.95 11.32 -30.01
CA GLY A 293 -0.26 11.75 -31.23
C GLY A 293 -0.79 13.09 -31.79
N GLY A 294 -2.11 13.26 -31.77
CA GLY A 294 -2.73 14.52 -32.15
C GLY A 294 -2.37 15.68 -31.19
N MET A 295 -2.30 15.43 -29.90
CA MET A 295 -1.85 16.42 -28.90
C MET A 295 -0.37 16.77 -29.09
N ALA A 296 0.47 15.77 -29.41
CA ALA A 296 1.89 15.98 -29.66
C ALA A 296 2.17 16.88 -30.88
N TYR A 297 1.30 16.85 -31.89
CA TYR A 297 1.37 17.78 -33.02
C TYR A 297 1.16 19.25 -32.59
N LEU A 298 0.32 19.47 -31.57
CA LEU A 298 0.08 20.83 -31.03
C LEU A 298 1.20 21.25 -30.07
N ASN A 299 1.64 20.33 -29.23
CA ASN A 299 2.71 20.55 -28.24
C ASN A 299 3.47 19.25 -27.96
N PRO A 300 4.68 19.06 -28.52
CA PRO A 300 5.49 17.84 -28.28
C PRO A 300 5.86 17.58 -26.83
N SER A 301 5.86 18.64 -25.98
CA SER A 301 6.23 18.53 -24.55
C SER A 301 5.28 17.64 -23.72
N VAL A 302 4.10 17.28 -24.27
CA VAL A 302 3.15 16.38 -23.57
C VAL A 302 3.57 14.92 -23.62
N LEU A 303 4.48 14.55 -24.55
CA LEU A 303 4.93 13.18 -24.73
C LEU A 303 5.75 12.64 -23.56
N GLY A 304 5.75 11.32 -23.39
CA GLY A 304 6.57 10.60 -22.45
C GLY A 304 6.35 11.01 -20.99
N GLU A 305 7.40 10.92 -20.19
CA GLU A 305 7.38 11.27 -18.76
C GLU A 305 7.24 12.78 -18.52
N GLY A 306 7.97 13.60 -19.32
CA GLY A 306 7.91 15.07 -19.28
C GLY A 306 8.94 15.72 -18.36
N TYR A 307 9.98 15.01 -17.90
CA TYR A 307 11.03 15.58 -17.05
C TYR A 307 11.82 16.70 -17.72
N ASN A 308 11.95 16.68 -19.05
CA ASN A 308 12.63 17.73 -19.82
C ASN A 308 12.03 19.11 -19.57
N ILE A 309 10.69 19.20 -19.51
CA ILE A 309 10.01 20.47 -19.22
C ILE A 309 10.29 20.96 -17.80
N THR A 310 10.34 20.04 -16.83
CA THR A 310 10.73 20.43 -15.47
C THR A 310 12.16 20.98 -15.45
N GLN A 311 13.09 20.38 -16.20
CA GLN A 311 14.45 20.89 -16.32
C GLN A 311 14.48 22.27 -17.03
N GLU A 312 13.65 22.50 -18.05
CA GLU A 312 13.49 23.80 -18.69
C GLU A 312 12.97 24.86 -17.71
N PHE A 313 11.99 24.56 -16.88
CA PHE A 313 11.51 25.46 -15.82
C PHE A 313 12.62 25.89 -14.86
N LEU A 314 13.56 25.00 -14.57
CA LEU A 314 14.68 25.30 -13.69
C LEU A 314 15.81 26.07 -14.38
N ALA A 315 16.01 25.84 -15.67
CA ALA A 315 17.13 26.43 -16.43
C ALA A 315 16.79 27.77 -17.09
N GLN A 316 15.52 27.99 -17.47
CA GLN A 316 15.10 29.12 -18.34
C GLN A 316 13.82 29.78 -17.82
N MET A 317 13.84 30.24 -16.56
CA MET A 317 12.67 30.82 -15.88
C MET A 317 12.01 31.96 -16.64
N ASP A 318 12.82 32.85 -17.26
CA ASP A 318 12.34 34.08 -17.92
C ASP A 318 11.64 33.85 -19.27
N GLN A 319 11.69 32.64 -19.82
CA GLN A 319 11.13 32.33 -21.13
C GLN A 319 9.68 31.82 -21.05
N HIS A 320 9.18 31.49 -19.88
CA HIS A 320 7.86 30.88 -19.70
C HIS A 320 6.84 31.89 -19.17
N THR A 321 5.80 32.15 -19.97
CA THR A 321 4.66 32.95 -19.53
C THR A 321 3.66 32.10 -18.75
N VAL A 322 2.88 32.73 -17.85
CA VAL A 322 1.84 32.05 -17.06
C VAL A 322 0.87 31.28 -17.97
N ASP A 323 0.44 31.89 -19.07
CA ASP A 323 -0.50 31.30 -20.01
C ASP A 323 0.04 30.03 -20.65
N TRP A 324 1.32 30.01 -21.02
CA TRP A 324 1.97 28.84 -21.59
C TRP A 324 2.05 27.67 -20.56
N VAL A 325 2.43 27.99 -19.32
CA VAL A 325 2.50 26.97 -18.26
C VAL A 325 1.11 26.39 -17.93
N LEU A 326 0.08 27.23 -17.87
CA LEU A 326 -1.30 26.80 -17.65
C LEU A 326 -1.81 25.92 -18.80
N LEU A 327 -1.51 26.26 -20.04
CA LEU A 327 -1.82 25.43 -21.21
C LEU A 327 -1.10 24.07 -21.13
N PHE A 328 0.18 24.07 -20.76
CA PHE A 328 0.94 22.85 -20.58
C PHE A 328 0.34 21.96 -19.48
N ILE A 329 -0.04 22.52 -18.32
CA ILE A 329 -0.73 21.79 -17.25
C ILE A 329 -1.97 21.10 -17.80
N LEU A 330 -2.82 21.81 -18.52
CA LEU A 330 -4.05 21.26 -19.09
C LEU A 330 -3.77 20.11 -20.06
N LEU A 331 -2.84 20.33 -21.00
CA LEU A 331 -2.51 19.33 -22.01
C LEU A 331 -1.86 18.09 -21.38
N LYS A 332 -0.89 18.24 -20.48
CA LYS A 332 -0.22 17.12 -19.80
C LYS A 332 -1.19 16.33 -18.94
N PHE A 333 -2.07 17.02 -18.21
CA PHE A 333 -3.13 16.42 -17.43
C PHE A 333 -4.05 15.54 -18.28
N ILE A 334 -4.56 16.06 -19.41
CA ILE A 334 -5.41 15.31 -20.34
C ILE A 334 -4.64 14.12 -20.93
N ALA A 335 -3.40 14.34 -21.37
CA ALA A 335 -2.57 13.30 -21.96
C ALA A 335 -2.36 12.10 -21.02
N CYS A 336 -2.07 12.36 -19.74
CA CYS A 336 -1.91 11.32 -18.73
C CYS A 336 -3.23 10.56 -18.49
N CYS A 337 -4.36 11.28 -18.35
CA CYS A 337 -5.66 10.67 -18.15
C CYS A 337 -6.08 9.81 -19.36
N VAL A 338 -5.77 10.23 -20.58
CA VAL A 338 -6.04 9.48 -21.81
C VAL A 338 -5.15 8.24 -21.90
N THR A 339 -3.83 8.37 -21.69
CA THR A 339 -2.88 7.26 -21.76
C THR A 339 -3.26 6.15 -20.79
N LEU A 340 -3.40 6.47 -19.52
CA LEU A 340 -3.67 5.47 -18.49
C LEU A 340 -5.12 4.96 -18.57
N GLY A 341 -6.08 5.83 -18.83
CA GLY A 341 -7.49 5.49 -18.98
C GLY A 341 -7.77 4.57 -20.17
N SER A 342 -7.04 4.71 -21.27
CA SER A 342 -7.17 3.85 -22.45
C SER A 342 -6.52 2.47 -22.29
N GLY A 343 -5.82 2.23 -21.18
CA GLY A 343 -5.16 0.96 -20.86
C GLY A 343 -3.67 0.92 -21.22
N GLY A 344 -3.06 2.07 -21.42
CA GLY A 344 -1.59 2.19 -21.51
C GLY A 344 -0.93 1.75 -20.21
N VAL A 345 0.25 1.13 -20.34
CA VAL A 345 1.02 0.64 -19.19
C VAL A 345 2.00 1.70 -18.75
N GLY A 346 1.76 2.28 -17.59
CA GLY A 346 2.58 3.33 -17.01
C GLY A 346 2.17 3.64 -15.58
N GLY A 347 2.92 4.53 -14.94
CA GLY A 347 2.68 5.04 -13.59
C GLY A 347 2.15 6.48 -13.60
N VAL A 348 1.51 6.86 -12.50
CA VAL A 348 1.06 8.23 -12.25
C VAL A 348 2.15 9.09 -11.58
N PHE A 349 3.29 8.50 -11.23
CA PHE A 349 4.32 9.11 -10.40
C PHE A 349 5.01 10.28 -11.16
N ALA A 350 5.70 10.00 -12.27
CA ALA A 350 6.32 11.03 -13.09
C ALA A 350 5.33 12.11 -13.55
N PRO A 351 4.13 11.78 -14.06
CA PRO A 351 3.12 12.79 -14.33
C PRO A 351 2.77 13.68 -13.14
N SER A 352 2.71 13.12 -11.92
CA SER A 352 2.46 13.92 -10.71
C SER A 352 3.60 14.89 -10.41
N LEU A 353 4.86 14.45 -10.58
CA LEU A 353 6.02 15.33 -10.45
C LEU A 353 5.96 16.49 -11.44
N VAL A 354 5.77 16.17 -12.72
CA VAL A 354 5.75 17.17 -13.81
C VAL A 354 4.58 18.13 -13.67
N LEU A 355 3.38 17.65 -13.36
CA LEU A 355 2.23 18.50 -13.08
C LEU A 355 2.46 19.36 -11.84
N GLY A 356 3.05 18.78 -10.78
CA GLY A 356 3.39 19.49 -9.56
C GLY A 356 4.40 20.62 -9.82
N SER A 357 5.43 20.35 -10.62
CA SER A 357 6.41 21.39 -11.02
C SER A 357 5.75 22.52 -11.82
N ALA A 358 4.89 22.19 -12.77
CA ALA A 358 4.19 23.19 -13.57
C ALA A 358 3.19 24.03 -12.73
N VAL A 359 2.46 23.39 -11.80
CA VAL A 359 1.58 24.11 -10.85
C VAL A 359 2.40 25.02 -9.94
N GLY A 360 3.53 24.53 -9.42
CA GLY A 360 4.44 25.34 -8.60
C GLY A 360 5.04 26.51 -9.38
N MET A 361 5.49 26.26 -10.62
CA MET A 361 6.00 27.30 -11.51
C MET A 361 4.95 28.39 -11.79
N SER A 362 3.73 28.00 -12.18
CA SER A 362 2.64 28.97 -12.42
C SER A 362 2.28 29.75 -11.15
N PHE A 363 2.27 29.09 -9.99
CA PHE A 363 2.05 29.74 -8.71
C PHE A 363 3.11 30.80 -8.40
N GLY A 364 4.40 30.45 -8.57
CA GLY A 364 5.52 31.37 -8.35
C GLY A 364 5.49 32.58 -9.32
N LEU A 365 5.20 32.34 -10.60
CA LEU A 365 5.04 33.41 -11.60
C LEU A 365 3.89 34.34 -11.23
N ILE A 366 2.73 33.82 -10.85
CA ILE A 366 1.58 34.62 -10.43
C ILE A 366 1.93 35.43 -9.17
N LEU A 367 2.61 34.83 -8.21
CA LEU A 367 3.02 35.49 -6.97
C LEU A 367 3.97 36.66 -7.27
N GLY A 368 4.93 36.48 -8.20
CA GLY A 368 5.82 37.54 -8.66
C GLY A 368 5.08 38.75 -9.26
N LEU A 369 3.96 38.52 -9.97
CA LEU A 369 3.13 39.59 -10.51
C LEU A 369 2.37 40.39 -9.44
N THR A 370 2.16 39.84 -8.24
CA THR A 370 1.47 40.53 -7.13
C THR A 370 2.35 41.55 -6.40
N GLY A 371 3.66 41.58 -6.66
CA GLY A 371 4.62 42.42 -5.95
C GLY A 371 4.85 42.03 -4.49
N TRP A 372 4.59 40.77 -4.12
CA TRP A 372 4.87 40.28 -2.78
C TRP A 372 6.39 40.20 -2.55
N GLU A 373 6.93 41.08 -1.69
CA GLU A 373 8.36 41.16 -1.40
C GLU A 373 8.86 39.95 -0.62
N GLY A 374 10.09 39.51 -0.86
CA GLY A 374 10.73 38.37 -0.18
C GLY A 374 10.21 36.99 -0.62
N VAL A 375 9.58 36.90 -1.80
CA VAL A 375 9.12 35.63 -2.35
C VAL A 375 10.27 34.94 -3.08
N ALA A 376 10.41 33.62 -2.86
CA ALA A 376 11.35 32.80 -3.59
C ALA A 376 11.10 32.81 -5.10
N GLU A 377 12.12 32.42 -5.86
CA GLU A 377 12.03 32.31 -7.32
C GLU A 377 10.96 31.28 -7.77
N PRO A 378 10.31 31.50 -8.93
CA PRO A 378 9.30 30.57 -9.46
C PRO A 378 9.81 29.13 -9.59
N ALA A 379 11.09 28.92 -9.93
CA ALA A 379 11.71 27.61 -10.03
C ALA A 379 11.75 26.87 -8.68
N ALA A 380 11.95 27.57 -7.57
CA ALA A 380 11.88 26.98 -6.24
C ALA A 380 10.48 26.44 -5.92
N PHE A 381 9.43 27.20 -6.27
CA PHE A 381 8.06 26.75 -6.16
C PHE A 381 7.74 25.58 -7.10
N ALA A 382 8.37 25.50 -8.27
CA ALA A 382 8.24 24.36 -9.16
C ALA A 382 8.69 23.07 -8.47
N LEU A 383 9.85 23.06 -7.79
CA LEU A 383 10.33 21.90 -7.07
C LEU A 383 9.48 21.57 -5.84
N VAL A 384 9.10 22.58 -5.08
CA VAL A 384 8.25 22.40 -3.89
C VAL A 384 6.86 21.87 -4.28
N GLY A 385 6.31 22.34 -5.40
CA GLY A 385 5.05 21.87 -5.98
C GLY A 385 5.09 20.38 -6.39
N MET A 386 6.26 19.87 -6.82
CA MET A 386 6.43 18.44 -7.11
C MET A 386 6.09 17.59 -5.88
N ALA A 387 6.63 17.92 -4.71
CA ALA A 387 6.38 17.19 -3.47
C ALA A 387 4.91 17.27 -3.05
N GLY A 388 4.29 18.44 -3.18
CA GLY A 388 2.87 18.63 -2.88
C GLY A 388 1.96 17.75 -3.75
N MET A 389 2.20 17.74 -5.07
CA MET A 389 1.38 16.94 -5.99
C MET A 389 1.56 15.44 -5.79
N VAL A 390 2.80 14.95 -5.63
CA VAL A 390 3.08 13.54 -5.33
C VAL A 390 2.39 13.13 -4.03
N THR A 391 2.52 13.94 -2.99
CA THR A 391 1.87 13.70 -1.71
C THR A 391 0.35 13.62 -1.85
N GLY A 392 -0.26 14.56 -2.54
CA GLY A 392 -1.71 14.62 -2.73
C GLY A 392 -2.28 13.45 -3.53
N VAL A 393 -1.54 12.95 -4.55
CA VAL A 393 -1.96 11.82 -5.39
C VAL A 393 -1.76 10.48 -4.66
N MET A 394 -0.63 10.32 -3.96
CA MET A 394 -0.21 9.02 -3.40
C MET A 394 -0.49 8.86 -1.91
N HIS A 395 -0.81 9.94 -1.20
CA HIS A 395 -0.92 9.99 0.26
C HIS A 395 0.36 9.52 0.96
N GLY A 396 1.52 9.95 0.42
CA GLY A 396 2.86 9.64 0.93
C GLY A 396 3.69 10.92 1.10
N PRO A 397 3.51 11.68 2.20
CA PRO A 397 4.20 12.94 2.41
C PRO A 397 5.72 12.78 2.54
N LEU A 398 6.20 11.76 3.23
CA LEU A 398 7.63 11.51 3.33
C LEU A 398 8.22 11.12 1.97
N THR A 399 7.52 10.29 1.21
CA THR A 399 7.93 9.91 -0.15
C THR A 399 8.08 11.15 -1.03
N GLY A 400 7.11 12.07 -1.01
CA GLY A 400 7.17 13.31 -1.79
C GLY A 400 8.34 14.20 -1.41
N VAL A 401 8.58 14.40 -0.10
CA VAL A 401 9.68 15.21 0.43
C VAL A 401 11.04 14.62 0.04
N PHE A 402 11.28 13.34 0.36
CA PHE A 402 12.59 12.71 0.14
C PHE A 402 12.90 12.51 -1.35
N LEU A 403 11.89 12.25 -2.18
CA LEU A 403 12.10 12.16 -3.62
C LEU A 403 12.64 13.47 -4.20
N VAL A 404 11.98 14.59 -3.92
CA VAL A 404 12.43 15.88 -4.46
C VAL A 404 13.79 16.24 -3.86
N MET A 405 14.00 16.01 -2.57
CA MET A 405 15.27 16.28 -1.91
C MET A 405 16.44 15.50 -2.54
N GLU A 406 16.29 14.20 -2.80
CA GLU A 406 17.33 13.39 -3.43
C GLU A 406 17.50 13.74 -4.93
N SER A 407 16.39 14.06 -5.62
CA SER A 407 16.43 14.44 -7.04
C SER A 407 17.03 15.81 -7.30
N THR A 408 17.09 16.68 -6.28
CA THR A 408 17.74 18.00 -6.34
C THR A 408 19.15 18.01 -5.76
N GLY A 409 19.52 16.95 -5.04
CA GLY A 409 20.84 16.80 -4.42
C GLY A 409 21.08 17.69 -3.20
N GLY A 410 20.03 18.32 -2.60
CA GLY A 410 20.21 19.26 -1.50
C GLY A 410 19.13 19.23 -0.40
N TYR A 411 19.57 19.56 0.83
CA TYR A 411 18.71 19.70 2.01
C TYR A 411 18.10 21.09 2.17
N SER A 412 18.50 22.07 1.36
CA SER A 412 18.06 23.47 1.48
C SER A 412 16.56 23.65 1.40
N LEU A 413 15.87 22.81 0.63
CA LEU A 413 14.42 22.85 0.43
C LEU A 413 13.61 22.04 1.45
N ILE A 414 14.21 21.40 2.46
CA ILE A 414 13.50 20.46 3.33
C ILE A 414 12.30 21.09 4.04
N LEU A 415 12.43 22.32 4.57
CA LEU A 415 11.34 23.02 5.26
C LEU A 415 10.17 23.37 4.31
N PRO A 416 10.41 24.04 3.16
CA PRO A 416 9.37 24.24 2.15
C PRO A 416 8.68 22.95 1.70
N LEU A 417 9.45 21.90 1.43
CA LEU A 417 8.93 20.60 1.00
C LEU A 417 8.01 19.98 2.05
N MET A 418 8.43 20.01 3.33
CA MET A 418 7.63 19.47 4.44
C MET A 418 6.32 20.23 4.64
N LEU A 419 6.34 21.55 4.57
CA LEU A 419 5.14 22.39 4.70
C LEU A 419 4.16 22.13 3.56
N THR A 420 4.65 22.14 2.32
CA THR A 420 3.80 21.91 1.14
C THR A 420 3.26 20.48 1.11
N ALA A 421 4.09 19.47 1.39
CA ALA A 421 3.63 18.09 1.45
C ALA A 421 2.59 17.89 2.56
N SER A 422 2.81 18.45 3.76
CA SER A 422 1.86 18.32 4.87
C SER A 422 0.52 18.97 4.57
N SER A 423 0.51 20.21 4.03
CA SER A 423 -0.72 20.89 3.66
C SER A 423 -1.45 20.23 2.49
N ALA A 424 -0.71 19.69 1.50
CA ALA A 424 -1.29 18.89 0.42
C ALA A 424 -1.91 17.58 0.94
N MET A 425 -1.24 16.90 1.89
CA MET A 425 -1.77 15.68 2.52
C MET A 425 -3.06 15.96 3.29
N VAL A 426 -3.08 17.00 4.10
CA VAL A 426 -4.28 17.40 4.84
C VAL A 426 -5.42 17.69 3.86
N THR A 427 -5.19 18.53 2.84
CA THR A 427 -6.21 18.90 1.85
C THR A 427 -6.75 17.68 1.10
N SER A 428 -5.88 16.80 0.62
CA SER A 428 -6.30 15.61 -0.13
C SER A 428 -7.03 14.61 0.75
N SER A 429 -6.58 14.38 1.99
CA SER A 429 -7.20 13.41 2.92
C SER A 429 -8.58 13.83 3.41
N PHE A 430 -8.88 15.14 3.45
CA PHE A 430 -10.22 15.64 3.77
C PHE A 430 -11.26 15.32 2.67
N LEU A 431 -10.84 15.30 1.42
CA LEU A 431 -11.75 15.24 0.27
C LEU A 431 -11.73 13.88 -0.46
N GLU A 432 -10.70 13.05 -0.19
CA GLU A 432 -10.56 11.70 -0.75
C GLU A 432 -10.35 10.65 0.35
N VAL A 433 -11.04 9.52 0.20
CA VAL A 433 -11.00 8.43 1.18
C VAL A 433 -9.65 7.69 1.18
N GLY A 434 -8.92 7.75 0.06
CA GLY A 434 -7.62 7.09 -0.12
C GLY A 434 -6.87 7.62 -1.33
N SER A 435 -5.60 7.23 -1.46
CA SER A 435 -4.75 7.59 -2.58
C SER A 435 -5.25 6.99 -3.90
N VAL A 436 -4.68 7.43 -5.03
CA VAL A 436 -4.93 6.82 -6.35
C VAL A 436 -4.67 5.30 -6.35
N TYR A 437 -3.78 4.81 -5.50
CA TYR A 437 -3.43 3.40 -5.39
C TYR A 437 -4.38 2.60 -4.49
N THR A 438 -4.91 3.21 -3.44
CA THR A 438 -5.68 2.51 -2.40
C THR A 438 -7.19 2.69 -2.56
N ARG A 439 -7.64 3.74 -3.24
CA ARG A 439 -9.05 4.08 -3.40
C ARG A 439 -9.90 2.91 -3.91
N ASN A 440 -9.46 2.24 -4.99
CA ASN A 440 -10.21 1.10 -5.56
C ASN A 440 -10.21 -0.12 -4.63
N LEU A 441 -9.15 -0.33 -3.84
CA LEU A 441 -9.07 -1.40 -2.84
C LEU A 441 -10.02 -1.12 -1.68
N ILE A 442 -10.10 0.15 -1.23
CA ILE A 442 -11.05 0.58 -0.19
C ILE A 442 -12.51 0.36 -0.65
N PHE A 443 -12.86 0.77 -1.87
CA PHE A 443 -14.22 0.58 -2.40
C PHE A 443 -14.60 -0.90 -2.60
N LYS A 444 -13.62 -1.78 -2.84
CA LYS A 444 -13.85 -3.23 -2.91
C LYS A 444 -13.89 -3.90 -1.54
N GLY A 445 -13.53 -3.19 -0.47
CA GLY A 445 -13.43 -3.74 0.88
C GLY A 445 -12.15 -4.54 1.14
N ASP A 446 -11.18 -4.54 0.21
CA ASP A 446 -9.90 -5.25 0.36
C ASP A 446 -8.93 -4.49 1.27
N LEU A 447 -9.12 -3.18 1.40
CA LEU A 447 -8.33 -2.31 2.26
C LEU A 447 -9.26 -1.37 3.02
N VAL A 448 -9.00 -1.15 4.28
CA VAL A 448 -9.71 -0.17 5.08
C VAL A 448 -8.76 0.97 5.46
N LYS A 449 -9.31 2.16 5.69
CA LYS A 449 -8.54 3.39 5.93
C LYS A 449 -7.60 3.22 7.13
N ARG A 450 -6.29 3.41 6.94
CA ARG A 450 -5.31 3.44 8.05
C ARG A 450 -5.72 4.50 9.08
N GLY A 451 -5.69 4.12 10.35
CA GLY A 451 -5.94 5.05 11.48
C GLY A 451 -7.30 4.92 12.15
N SER A 452 -8.12 3.93 11.79
CA SER A 452 -9.28 3.57 12.60
C SER A 452 -9.09 2.17 13.18
N ASP A 453 -9.13 2.03 14.50
CA ASP A 453 -9.24 0.74 15.21
C ASP A 453 -10.47 -0.06 14.73
N GLN A 454 -11.45 0.61 14.12
CA GLN A 454 -12.58 0.07 13.38
C GLN A 454 -12.20 -0.91 12.28
N HIS A 455 -10.97 -0.91 11.82
CA HIS A 455 -10.48 -1.77 10.76
C HIS A 455 -10.21 -3.19 11.21
N LEU A 456 -9.52 -3.32 12.31
CA LEU A 456 -9.28 -4.62 12.94
C LEU A 456 -10.61 -5.25 13.35
N LEU A 457 -11.51 -4.43 13.87
CA LEU A 457 -12.83 -4.85 14.34
C LEU A 457 -13.76 -5.29 13.20
N ARG A 458 -13.66 -4.70 11.99
CA ARG A 458 -14.42 -5.13 10.81
C ARG A 458 -13.86 -6.38 10.13
N SER A 459 -12.55 -6.61 10.16
CA SER A 459 -11.96 -7.87 9.66
C SER A 459 -12.37 -9.05 10.54
N LEU A 460 -12.54 -8.80 11.84
CA LEU A 460 -13.05 -9.75 12.82
C LEU A 460 -14.56 -10.02 12.68
N SER A 461 -15.31 -9.13 12.00
CA SER A 461 -16.78 -9.21 11.89
C SER A 461 -17.31 -10.32 10.96
N ARG A 462 -16.44 -11.21 10.44
CA ARG A 462 -16.88 -12.18 9.43
C ARG A 462 -17.65 -13.38 9.96
N ASP A 463 -17.47 -13.83 11.18
CA ASP A 463 -18.42 -14.78 11.82
C ASP A 463 -18.07 -15.05 13.29
N PHE A 464 -18.89 -14.58 14.22
CA PHE A 464 -18.80 -14.98 15.63
C PHE A 464 -18.96 -16.49 15.85
N ARG A 465 -19.55 -17.22 14.89
CA ARG A 465 -19.86 -18.64 15.03
C ARG A 465 -18.61 -19.49 15.21
N ASP A 466 -17.52 -19.15 14.53
CA ASP A 466 -16.25 -19.87 14.65
C ASP A 466 -15.52 -19.59 15.98
N LEU A 467 -15.97 -18.58 16.73
CA LEU A 467 -15.41 -18.19 18.03
C LEU A 467 -16.22 -18.68 19.21
N LEU A 468 -17.38 -19.29 18.95
CA LEU A 468 -18.26 -19.75 20.02
C LEU A 468 -17.66 -20.96 20.74
N ASP A 469 -17.69 -20.88 22.06
CA ASP A 469 -17.42 -22.03 22.92
C ASP A 469 -18.72 -22.85 23.05
N HIS A 470 -18.65 -24.10 22.69
CA HIS A 470 -19.74 -25.08 22.80
C HIS A 470 -19.47 -26.10 23.91
N ASP A 471 -18.31 -26.05 24.55
CA ASP A 471 -17.92 -26.96 25.65
C ASP A 471 -18.42 -26.41 27.01
N PHE A 472 -19.72 -26.30 27.15
CA PHE A 472 -20.38 -25.88 28.38
C PHE A 472 -21.59 -26.76 28.66
N LEU A 473 -22.03 -26.80 29.93
CA LEU A 473 -23.28 -27.44 30.34
C LEU A 473 -24.29 -26.34 30.69
N ALA A 474 -25.39 -26.30 29.96
CA ALA A 474 -26.51 -25.39 30.25
C ALA A 474 -27.44 -26.04 31.31
N VAL A 475 -28.06 -25.17 32.10
CA VAL A 475 -29.06 -25.58 33.11
C VAL A 475 -30.35 -24.80 32.88
N ARG A 476 -31.46 -25.29 33.44
CA ARG A 476 -32.72 -24.56 33.38
C ARG A 476 -32.89 -23.66 34.62
N ASP A 477 -33.65 -22.62 34.53
CA ASP A 477 -33.96 -21.72 35.65
C ASP A 477 -34.61 -22.45 36.83
N SER A 478 -35.40 -23.50 36.56
CA SER A 478 -36.04 -24.37 37.54
C SER A 478 -35.10 -25.39 38.18
N THR A 479 -33.89 -25.61 37.63
CA THR A 479 -32.92 -26.61 38.16
C THR A 479 -32.56 -26.27 39.60
N LEU A 480 -32.76 -27.22 40.52
CA LEU A 480 -32.42 -27.04 41.92
C LEU A 480 -30.92 -27.20 42.16
N LEU A 481 -30.41 -26.58 43.24
CA LEU A 481 -28.98 -26.58 43.58
C LEU A 481 -28.43 -28.03 43.74
N GLY A 482 -29.21 -28.97 44.26
CA GLY A 482 -28.79 -30.37 44.39
C GLY A 482 -28.60 -31.06 43.03
N GLU A 483 -29.48 -30.81 42.07
CA GLU A 483 -29.33 -31.29 40.68
C GLU A 483 -28.16 -30.58 39.97
N PHE A 484 -27.99 -29.30 40.22
CA PHE A 484 -26.88 -28.53 39.68
C PHE A 484 -25.52 -29.10 40.11
N VAL A 485 -25.36 -29.55 41.36
CA VAL A 485 -24.11 -30.16 41.85
C VAL A 485 -23.70 -31.37 41.00
N GLU A 486 -24.66 -32.16 40.53
CA GLU A 486 -24.37 -33.32 39.66
C GLU A 486 -23.97 -32.88 38.24
N VAL A 487 -24.50 -31.78 37.76
CA VAL A 487 -24.08 -31.14 36.48
C VAL A 487 -22.67 -30.58 36.65
N PHE A 488 -22.41 -29.86 37.75
CA PHE A 488 -21.13 -29.24 38.06
C PHE A 488 -19.98 -30.25 38.13
N LYS A 489 -20.17 -31.43 38.68
CA LYS A 489 -19.16 -32.50 38.73
C LYS A 489 -18.65 -32.92 37.35
N LYS A 490 -19.44 -32.70 36.30
CA LYS A 490 -19.12 -33.09 34.92
C LYS A 490 -18.65 -31.90 34.09
N ALA A 491 -18.70 -30.68 34.64
CA ALA A 491 -18.41 -29.45 33.91
C ALA A 491 -16.90 -29.20 33.80
N HIS A 492 -16.48 -28.71 32.63
CA HIS A 492 -15.11 -28.27 32.37
C HIS A 492 -14.97 -26.73 32.44
N ARG A 493 -16.11 -26.02 32.54
CA ARG A 493 -16.17 -24.56 32.58
C ARG A 493 -16.70 -24.04 33.91
N ASN A 494 -16.34 -22.80 34.24
CA ASN A 494 -16.75 -22.13 35.48
C ASN A 494 -17.98 -21.22 35.28
N TYR A 495 -18.72 -21.39 34.20
CA TYR A 495 -19.94 -20.66 33.87
C TYR A 495 -21.00 -21.62 33.30
N PHE A 496 -22.25 -21.35 33.62
CA PHE A 496 -23.38 -22.20 33.30
C PHE A 496 -24.50 -21.31 32.73
N PRO A 497 -24.76 -21.36 31.39
CA PRO A 497 -25.91 -20.65 30.81
C PRO A 497 -27.21 -21.19 31.39
N VAL A 498 -28.10 -20.28 31.77
CA VAL A 498 -29.44 -20.62 32.30
C VAL A 498 -30.45 -20.41 31.18
N LEU A 499 -31.11 -21.48 30.81
CA LEU A 499 -32.15 -21.46 29.77
C LEU A 499 -33.54 -21.42 30.41
N GLU A 500 -34.46 -20.76 29.76
CA GLU A 500 -35.87 -20.71 30.12
C GLU A 500 -36.51 -22.10 30.00
N VAL A 501 -37.46 -22.46 30.87
CA VAL A 501 -38.04 -23.83 30.93
C VAL A 501 -38.67 -24.24 29.61
N ASP A 502 -39.38 -23.36 28.93
CA ASP A 502 -40.18 -23.66 27.75
C ASP A 502 -39.54 -23.20 26.42
N SER A 503 -38.32 -22.67 26.48
CA SER A 503 -37.63 -22.15 25.30
C SER A 503 -36.13 -22.42 25.36
N ASP A 504 -35.43 -22.32 24.20
CA ASP A 504 -33.98 -22.37 24.11
C ASP A 504 -33.36 -20.97 24.27
N ARG A 505 -34.05 -20.05 24.94
CA ARG A 505 -33.58 -18.71 25.21
C ARG A 505 -32.70 -18.70 26.46
N CYS A 506 -31.53 -18.13 26.36
CA CYS A 506 -30.66 -17.89 27.51
C CYS A 506 -31.11 -16.64 28.26
N ILE A 507 -31.53 -16.77 29.51
CA ILE A 507 -32.04 -15.69 30.36
C ILE A 507 -31.02 -15.17 31.34
N GLY A 508 -29.91 -15.89 31.56
CA GLY A 508 -28.84 -15.50 32.46
C GLY A 508 -27.70 -16.49 32.49
N ILE A 509 -26.71 -16.22 33.32
CA ILE A 509 -25.55 -17.07 33.55
C ILE A 509 -25.31 -17.22 35.05
N VAL A 510 -25.00 -18.42 35.47
CA VAL A 510 -24.52 -18.70 36.80
C VAL A 510 -23.01 -18.91 36.73
N PHE A 511 -22.24 -18.15 37.50
CA PHE A 511 -20.79 -18.34 37.61
C PHE A 511 -20.47 -19.15 38.86
N LEU A 512 -19.38 -19.92 38.83
CA LEU A 512 -18.94 -20.72 39.96
C LEU A 512 -18.75 -19.86 41.24
N ASP A 513 -18.28 -18.62 41.08
CA ASP A 513 -18.07 -17.74 42.21
C ASP A 513 -19.39 -17.31 42.90
N ASP A 514 -20.49 -17.26 42.14
CA ASP A 514 -21.82 -16.92 42.68
C ASP A 514 -22.43 -18.05 43.51
N ILE A 515 -22.08 -19.29 43.18
CA ILE A 515 -22.63 -20.47 43.85
C ILE A 515 -21.74 -20.98 44.99
N ARG A 516 -20.49 -20.53 45.04
CA ARG A 516 -19.48 -21.04 45.99
C ARG A 516 -19.96 -21.05 47.44
N SER A 517 -20.70 -20.05 47.88
CA SER A 517 -21.26 -19.94 49.22
C SER A 517 -22.39 -20.95 49.53
N TYR A 518 -23.08 -21.41 48.49
CA TYR A 518 -24.24 -22.32 48.63
C TYR A 518 -23.89 -23.80 48.42
N LEU A 519 -22.76 -24.11 47.72
CA LEU A 519 -22.37 -25.49 47.35
C LEU A 519 -22.18 -26.45 48.53
N PHE A 520 -21.83 -25.95 49.68
CA PHE A 520 -21.52 -26.76 50.87
C PHE A 520 -22.67 -26.81 51.87
N ASP A 521 -23.79 -26.11 51.63
CA ASP A 521 -24.97 -26.15 52.49
C ASP A 521 -26.04 -27.06 51.89
N THR A 522 -26.06 -28.31 52.36
CA THR A 522 -26.99 -29.33 51.88
C THR A 522 -28.48 -29.02 52.16
N HIS A 523 -28.78 -28.11 53.12
CA HIS A 523 -30.14 -27.68 53.41
C HIS A 523 -30.73 -26.86 52.26
N LEU A 524 -29.89 -26.21 51.45
CA LEU A 524 -30.30 -25.37 50.34
C LEU A 524 -30.53 -26.16 49.04
N TYR A 525 -30.15 -27.43 48.98
CA TYR A 525 -30.17 -28.26 47.77
C TYR A 525 -31.57 -28.40 47.14
N ASN A 526 -32.59 -28.45 47.98
CA ASN A 526 -33.99 -28.59 47.52
C ASN A 526 -34.77 -27.25 47.54
N ILE A 527 -34.12 -26.12 47.86
CA ILE A 527 -34.79 -24.84 48.05
C ILE A 527 -34.36 -23.84 46.99
N VAL A 528 -33.06 -23.82 46.67
CA VAL A 528 -32.48 -22.78 45.80
C VAL A 528 -32.46 -23.27 44.37
N SER A 529 -33.07 -22.50 43.45
CA SER A 529 -33.06 -22.76 42.00
C SER A 529 -31.97 -21.94 41.33
N MET A 530 -31.51 -22.38 40.17
CA MET A 530 -30.50 -21.67 39.37
C MET A 530 -31.01 -20.32 38.87
N GLY A 531 -32.30 -20.19 38.61
CA GLY A 531 -32.94 -18.91 38.27
C GLY A 531 -32.85 -17.85 39.35
N SER A 532 -32.75 -18.27 40.66
CA SER A 532 -32.61 -17.33 41.79
C SER A 532 -31.17 -16.82 42.00
N ILE A 533 -30.16 -17.53 41.47
CA ILE A 533 -28.72 -17.18 41.61
C ILE A 533 -28.15 -16.57 40.34
N MET A 534 -28.77 -16.81 39.22
CA MET A 534 -28.24 -16.33 37.93
C MET A 534 -28.07 -14.80 37.88
N ARG A 535 -27.05 -14.37 37.14
CA ARG A 535 -26.91 -12.98 36.75
C ARG A 535 -27.56 -12.75 35.41
N SER A 536 -28.44 -11.77 35.31
CA SER A 536 -28.90 -11.28 34.02
C SER A 536 -27.77 -10.48 33.36
N LEU A 537 -27.30 -10.94 32.22
CA LEU A 537 -26.23 -10.32 31.46
C LEU A 537 -26.70 -9.96 30.05
N PRO A 538 -26.07 -8.94 29.42
CA PRO A 538 -26.40 -8.60 28.04
C PRO A 538 -26.07 -9.78 27.11
N THR A 539 -26.91 -10.02 26.14
CA THR A 539 -26.71 -11.03 25.08
C THR A 539 -26.07 -10.37 23.86
N ILE A 540 -25.26 -11.11 23.14
CA ILE A 540 -24.65 -10.70 21.87
C ILE A 540 -25.48 -11.31 20.73
N SER A 541 -25.88 -10.52 19.75
CA SER A 541 -26.52 -11.02 18.54
C SER A 541 -25.47 -11.35 17.47
N THR A 542 -25.71 -12.38 16.66
CA THR A 542 -24.87 -12.69 15.50
C THR A 542 -24.78 -11.58 14.46
N ASN A 543 -25.70 -10.60 14.52
CA ASN A 543 -25.74 -9.46 13.61
C ASN A 543 -25.00 -8.22 14.15
N GLU A 544 -24.53 -8.28 15.40
CA GLU A 544 -23.80 -7.18 16.03
C GLU A 544 -22.33 -7.16 15.60
N SER A 545 -21.75 -5.98 15.66
CA SER A 545 -20.30 -5.81 15.45
C SER A 545 -19.49 -6.27 16.66
N ILE A 546 -18.21 -6.57 16.46
CA ILE A 546 -17.30 -6.89 17.57
C ILE A 546 -17.13 -5.71 18.53
N GLU A 547 -17.23 -4.47 18.03
CA GLU A 547 -17.23 -3.26 18.88
C GLU A 547 -18.38 -3.28 19.87
N GLU A 548 -19.59 -3.52 19.38
CA GLU A 548 -20.78 -3.64 20.23
C GLU A 548 -20.66 -4.79 21.23
N ALA A 549 -20.05 -5.91 20.80
CA ALA A 549 -19.77 -7.03 21.70
C ALA A 549 -18.73 -6.68 22.77
N LEU A 550 -17.65 -5.96 22.43
CA LEU A 550 -16.65 -5.49 23.39
C LEU A 550 -17.24 -4.50 24.40
N ASP A 551 -18.07 -3.56 23.94
CA ASP A 551 -18.78 -2.62 24.81
C ASP A 551 -19.66 -3.37 25.83
N LYS A 552 -20.33 -4.43 25.41
CA LYS A 552 -21.12 -5.29 26.31
C LYS A 552 -20.25 -6.04 27.33
N PHE A 553 -19.04 -6.47 26.94
CA PHE A 553 -18.08 -7.05 27.88
C PHE A 553 -17.58 -6.02 28.89
N GLU A 554 -17.33 -4.78 28.47
CA GLU A 554 -16.88 -3.71 29.37
C GLU A 554 -17.97 -3.28 30.32
N LEU A 555 -19.18 -3.07 29.83
CA LEU A 555 -20.33 -2.63 30.64
C LEU A 555 -20.74 -3.72 31.65
N SER A 556 -20.69 -4.99 31.28
CA SER A 556 -21.10 -6.09 32.15
C SER A 556 -20.01 -6.56 33.13
N GLY A 557 -18.74 -6.29 32.82
CA GLY A 557 -17.59 -6.85 33.54
C GLY A 557 -17.49 -8.38 33.48
N ALA A 558 -18.29 -9.03 32.63
CA ALA A 558 -18.34 -10.48 32.50
C ALA A 558 -17.16 -11.03 31.69
N TRP A 559 -16.74 -12.27 31.98
CA TRP A 559 -15.68 -12.97 31.24
C TRP A 559 -16.20 -13.72 30.01
N ALA A 560 -17.50 -14.06 30.01
CA ALA A 560 -18.18 -14.72 28.92
C ALA A 560 -19.60 -14.19 28.80
N LEU A 561 -20.09 -14.01 27.58
CA LEU A 561 -21.43 -13.56 27.26
C LEU A 561 -22.14 -14.54 26.32
N PRO A 562 -23.47 -14.71 26.46
CA PRO A 562 -24.23 -15.60 25.60
C PRO A 562 -24.47 -14.95 24.23
N VAL A 563 -24.34 -15.76 23.18
CA VAL A 563 -24.60 -15.34 21.80
C VAL A 563 -25.92 -15.94 21.32
N MET A 564 -26.76 -15.09 20.76
CA MET A 564 -28.10 -15.41 20.29
C MET A 564 -28.20 -15.25 18.78
N ASP A 565 -29.04 -16.06 18.12
CA ASP A 565 -29.40 -15.83 16.72
C ASP A 565 -30.46 -14.71 16.59
N GLY A 566 -30.76 -14.30 15.34
CA GLY A 566 -31.81 -13.32 15.06
C GLY A 566 -33.25 -13.73 15.46
N LYS A 567 -33.42 -14.97 15.98
CA LYS A 567 -34.67 -15.51 16.52
C LYS A 567 -34.61 -15.73 18.04
N GLU A 568 -33.69 -15.09 18.71
CA GLU A 568 -33.44 -15.21 20.14
C GLU A 568 -33.10 -16.64 20.63
N ARG A 569 -32.60 -17.52 19.77
CA ARG A 569 -32.11 -18.84 20.18
C ARG A 569 -30.66 -18.75 20.60
N PHE A 570 -30.34 -19.43 21.69
CA PHE A 570 -28.98 -19.50 22.20
C PHE A 570 -28.09 -20.35 21.29
N LEU A 571 -26.99 -19.81 20.83
CA LEU A 571 -26.04 -20.47 19.92
C LEU A 571 -24.80 -20.99 20.64
N GLY A 572 -24.32 -20.29 21.68
CA GLY A 572 -23.12 -20.62 22.38
C GLY A 572 -22.61 -19.47 23.23
N MET A 573 -21.44 -19.64 23.84
CA MET A 573 -20.80 -18.62 24.67
C MET A 573 -19.61 -18.00 23.94
N LEU A 574 -19.49 -16.70 24.02
CA LEU A 574 -18.30 -15.99 23.58
C LEU A 574 -17.51 -15.56 24.82
N SER A 575 -16.23 -15.98 24.91
CA SER A 575 -15.38 -15.56 26.01
C SER A 575 -14.49 -14.37 25.63
N LYS A 576 -14.21 -13.48 26.58
CA LYS A 576 -13.31 -12.35 26.42
C LYS A 576 -11.92 -12.81 25.98
N SER A 577 -11.42 -13.92 26.50
CA SER A 577 -10.12 -14.50 26.13
C SER A 577 -10.09 -15.00 24.69
N THR A 578 -11.13 -15.70 24.22
CA THR A 578 -11.22 -16.18 22.83
C THR A 578 -11.24 -15.02 21.84
N LEU A 579 -11.99 -13.95 22.18
CA LEU A 579 -12.05 -12.74 21.38
C LEU A 579 -10.69 -12.04 21.32
N PHE A 580 -9.98 -11.90 22.46
CA PHE A 580 -8.64 -11.32 22.51
C PHE A 580 -7.58 -12.18 21.82
N ASP A 581 -7.64 -13.50 21.94
CA ASP A 581 -6.71 -14.40 21.27
C ASP A 581 -6.92 -14.37 19.74
N HIS A 582 -8.16 -14.26 19.28
CA HIS A 582 -8.46 -14.07 17.87
C HIS A 582 -7.96 -12.69 17.39
N TYR A 583 -8.25 -11.62 18.13
CA TYR A 583 -7.72 -10.28 17.89
C TYR A 583 -6.19 -10.27 17.85
N ARG A 584 -5.52 -10.96 18.77
CA ARG A 584 -4.06 -11.07 18.80
C ARG A 584 -3.48 -11.88 17.65
N ARG A 585 -4.16 -12.93 17.19
CA ARG A 585 -3.76 -13.70 16.00
C ARG A 585 -3.89 -12.84 14.74
N GLU A 586 -4.98 -12.12 14.59
CA GLU A 586 -5.18 -11.19 13.46
C GLU A 586 -4.17 -10.03 13.50
N LEU A 587 -3.86 -9.48 14.67
CA LEU A 587 -2.76 -8.53 14.85
C LEU A 587 -1.41 -9.12 14.43
N GLN A 588 -1.12 -10.37 14.77
CA GLN A 588 0.13 -11.04 14.37
C GLN A 588 0.17 -11.37 12.87
N ILE A 589 -0.98 -11.50 12.23
CA ILE A 589 -1.11 -11.65 10.77
C ILE A 589 -1.00 -10.28 10.09
N THR A 590 -1.43 -9.21 10.77
CA THR A 590 -1.46 -7.83 10.23
C THR A 590 -0.20 -7.03 10.58
N VAL A 591 0.59 -7.47 11.57
CA VAL A 591 1.92 -6.99 11.97
C VAL A 591 2.94 -8.01 11.45
#